data_50b5df188f19ac6ef1f48cb4e6eaa823
#
_entry.id   50b5df188f19ac6ef1f48cb4e6eaa823
#
_cell.length_a   1.000
_cell.length_b   1.000
_cell.length_c   1.000
_cell.angle_alpha   90.00
_cell.angle_beta   90.00
_cell.angle_gamma   90.00
#
_symmetry.space_group_name_H-M   'P 1'
#
loop_
_entity.id
_entity.type
_entity.pdbx_description
1 polymer ?
#
loop_
_entity_poly.entity_id
_entity_poly.type
_entity_poly.pdbx_seq_one_letter_code
_entity_poly.pdbx_strand_id
1 'polypeptide(L)'
;MQKEGLFYMWNRESRENIMIVGHRGIRNLYPENTMVSFRAALELRLDLIEFDVHFTKDKTLVVCHDGTIDRTTNGTGKIRDMTLQQLQSYDAGIVMGERFAGQYIPTLEEVLELMANADYEVLLNVEIKDYDHEVVDATIAMLKRFGL
;
A
#
# COMPACT_ATOMS: atom_id res chain seq x y z
N MET A 1 25.36 -2.68 -16.83
CA MET A 1 24.91 -3.56 -17.92
C MET A 1 24.20 -4.78 -17.34
N GLN A 2 23.16 -4.59 -16.50
CA GLN A 2 22.36 -5.68 -15.89
C GLN A 2 20.88 -5.29 -15.63
N LYS A 3 20.41 -4.12 -16.06
CA LYS A 3 18.99 -3.71 -15.92
C LYS A 3 18.11 -4.21 -17.08
N GLU A 4 18.66 -4.52 -18.23
CA GLU A 4 17.86 -4.94 -19.40
C GLU A 4 17.31 -6.37 -19.31
N GLY A 5 17.97 -7.27 -18.58
CA GLY A 5 17.56 -8.67 -18.47
C GLY A 5 16.32 -8.89 -17.58
N LEU A 6 16.15 -8.07 -16.54
CA LEU A 6 14.96 -8.17 -15.66
C LEU A 6 13.71 -7.59 -16.34
N PHE A 7 13.87 -6.55 -17.12
CA PHE A 7 12.76 -5.90 -17.84
C PHE A 7 12.10 -6.82 -18.88
N TYR A 8 12.86 -7.72 -19.50
CA TYR A 8 12.32 -8.68 -20.48
C TYR A 8 11.45 -9.78 -19.87
N MET A 9 11.68 -10.15 -18.61
CA MET A 9 10.88 -11.17 -17.92
C MET A 9 9.50 -10.66 -17.46
N TRP A 10 9.29 -9.34 -17.40
CA TRP A 10 8.09 -8.71 -16.82
C TRP A 10 7.25 -7.96 -17.85
N ASN A 11 7.47 -8.20 -19.15
CA ASN A 11 6.65 -7.56 -20.18
C ASN A 11 5.20 -8.07 -20.12
N ARG A 12 4.28 -7.18 -19.78
CA ARG A 12 2.82 -7.45 -19.68
C ARG A 12 2.28 -8.06 -20.99
N GLU A 13 2.78 -7.64 -22.15
CA GLU A 13 2.35 -8.10 -23.47
C GLU A 13 2.72 -9.56 -23.78
N SER A 14 3.71 -10.13 -23.09
CA SER A 14 4.18 -11.51 -23.32
C SER A 14 3.54 -12.54 -22.39
N ARG A 15 2.65 -12.12 -21.47
CA ARG A 15 2.04 -12.96 -20.45
C ARG A 15 0.57 -13.25 -20.78
N GLU A 16 0.33 -14.12 -21.75
CA GLU A 16 -1.02 -14.57 -22.05
C GLU A 16 -1.68 -15.21 -20.80
N ASN A 17 -2.75 -14.58 -20.28
CA ASN A 17 -3.59 -15.09 -19.19
C ASN A 17 -2.96 -15.23 -17.80
N ILE A 18 -1.82 -14.60 -17.52
CA ILE A 18 -1.21 -14.60 -16.18
C ILE A 18 -1.23 -13.18 -15.62
N MET A 19 -1.90 -12.98 -14.47
CA MET A 19 -1.86 -11.75 -13.69
C MET A 19 -0.79 -11.84 -12.62
N ILE A 20 0.02 -10.78 -12.50
CA ILE A 20 0.99 -10.67 -11.42
C ILE A 20 0.47 -9.67 -10.40
N VAL A 21 0.35 -10.14 -9.16
CA VAL A 21 -0.22 -9.39 -8.05
C VAL A 21 0.88 -8.90 -7.12
N GLY A 22 0.87 -7.60 -6.86
CA GLY A 22 1.64 -6.98 -5.79
C GLY A 22 0.88 -7.07 -4.47
N HIS A 23 1.21 -8.06 -3.63
CA HIS A 23 0.59 -8.24 -2.32
C HIS A 23 1.19 -7.27 -1.31
N ARG A 24 0.42 -6.26 -0.88
CA ARG A 24 0.87 -5.11 -0.07
C ARG A 24 2.02 -4.34 -0.74
N GLY A 25 1.90 -4.17 -2.06
CA GLY A 25 3.01 -3.77 -2.91
C GLY A 25 3.96 -4.93 -3.21
N ILE A 26 5.27 -4.76 -3.00
CA ILE A 26 6.29 -5.80 -3.20
C ILE A 26 6.92 -6.15 -1.84
N ARG A 27 6.14 -6.69 -0.93
CA ARG A 27 6.49 -6.89 0.49
C ARG A 27 7.75 -7.70 0.78
N ASN A 28 8.24 -8.48 -0.19
CA ASN A 28 9.47 -9.26 0.01
C ASN A 28 10.75 -8.46 -0.25
N LEU A 29 10.64 -7.32 -0.93
CA LEU A 29 11.75 -6.46 -1.31
C LEU A 29 11.69 -5.07 -0.69
N TYR A 30 10.49 -4.63 -0.31
CA TYR A 30 10.18 -3.31 0.23
C TYR A 30 9.28 -3.43 1.47
N PRO A 31 9.27 -2.45 2.38
CA PRO A 31 8.34 -2.45 3.51
C PRO A 31 6.89 -2.50 3.01
N GLU A 32 6.14 -3.50 3.49
CA GLU A 32 4.75 -3.73 3.06
C GLU A 32 3.86 -2.52 3.33
N ASN A 33 2.87 -2.30 2.47
CA ASN A 33 1.87 -1.23 2.64
C ASN A 33 2.48 0.17 2.80
N THR A 34 3.63 0.44 2.17
CA THR A 34 4.27 1.76 2.15
C THR A 34 4.32 2.33 0.75
N MET A 35 4.46 3.67 0.65
CA MET A 35 4.54 4.36 -0.64
C MET A 35 5.72 3.88 -1.49
N VAL A 36 6.86 3.54 -0.89
CA VAL A 36 8.02 3.00 -1.63
C VAL A 36 7.72 1.64 -2.24
N SER A 37 6.96 0.78 -1.53
CA SER A 37 6.55 -0.53 -2.04
C SER A 37 5.57 -0.41 -3.20
N PHE A 38 4.62 0.52 -3.11
CA PHE A 38 3.64 0.76 -4.18
C PHE A 38 4.28 1.38 -5.43
N ARG A 39 5.19 2.35 -5.27
CA ARG A 39 5.95 2.91 -6.40
C ARG A 39 6.74 1.83 -7.14
N ALA A 40 7.43 0.95 -6.40
CA ALA A 40 8.15 -0.17 -6.99
C ALA A 40 7.21 -1.14 -7.74
N ALA A 41 6.00 -1.38 -7.21
CA ALA A 41 4.98 -2.20 -7.88
C ALA A 41 4.52 -1.57 -9.21
N LEU A 42 4.32 -0.25 -9.23
CA LEU A 42 3.97 0.48 -10.45
C LEU A 42 5.13 0.53 -11.46
N GLU A 43 6.37 0.73 -11.01
CA GLU A 43 7.55 0.69 -11.87
C GLU A 43 7.72 -0.66 -12.58
N LEU A 44 7.37 -1.76 -11.90
CA LEU A 44 7.33 -3.10 -12.48
C LEU A 44 6.07 -3.37 -13.31
N ARG A 45 5.14 -2.42 -13.41
CA ARG A 45 3.88 -2.51 -14.15
C ARG A 45 3.09 -3.77 -13.78
N LEU A 46 2.91 -4.02 -12.48
CA LEU A 46 2.12 -5.16 -11.99
C LEU A 46 0.66 -5.00 -12.41
N ASP A 47 -0.03 -6.11 -12.66
CA ASP A 47 -1.40 -6.10 -13.16
C ASP A 47 -2.41 -5.71 -12.08
N LEU A 48 -2.13 -6.12 -10.83
CA LEU A 48 -2.97 -5.82 -9.67
C LEU A 48 -2.10 -5.50 -8.46
N ILE A 49 -2.52 -4.50 -7.68
CA ILE A 49 -1.92 -4.18 -6.39
C ILE A 49 -2.97 -4.38 -5.31
N GLU A 50 -2.62 -5.19 -4.34
CA GLU A 50 -3.44 -5.45 -3.16
C GLU A 50 -2.90 -4.65 -1.98
N PHE A 51 -3.79 -4.14 -1.13
CA PHE A 51 -3.47 -3.46 0.12
C PHE A 51 -4.64 -3.48 1.10
N ASP A 52 -4.33 -3.22 2.37
CA ASP A 52 -5.23 -3.40 3.50
C ASP A 52 -5.60 -2.05 4.14
N VAL A 53 -6.86 -1.86 4.56
CA VAL A 53 -7.38 -0.58 5.06
C VAL A 53 -7.93 -0.70 6.47
N HIS A 54 -7.60 0.31 7.31
CA HIS A 54 -8.12 0.52 8.66
C HIS A 54 -8.54 1.97 8.88
N PHE A 55 -9.38 2.22 9.89
CA PHE A 55 -9.58 3.54 10.46
C PHE A 55 -8.61 3.81 11.62
N THR A 56 -8.08 5.04 11.64
CA THR A 56 -7.47 5.62 12.84
C THR A 56 -8.53 6.08 13.84
N LYS A 57 -8.10 6.51 15.03
CA LYS A 57 -8.98 7.09 16.06
C LYS A 57 -9.75 8.32 15.55
N ASP A 58 -9.14 9.15 14.74
CA ASP A 58 -9.72 10.34 14.11
C ASP A 58 -10.38 10.06 12.75
N LYS A 59 -10.73 8.80 12.50
CA LYS A 59 -11.48 8.35 11.31
C LYS A 59 -10.78 8.65 9.99
N THR A 60 -9.47 8.67 9.97
CA THR A 60 -8.70 8.69 8.72
C THR A 60 -8.47 7.27 8.24
N LEU A 61 -8.70 7.01 6.95
CA LEU A 61 -8.38 5.73 6.31
C LEU A 61 -6.88 5.63 6.07
N VAL A 62 -6.25 4.58 6.60
CA VAL A 62 -4.81 4.30 6.50
C VAL A 62 -4.57 2.90 5.96
N VAL A 63 -3.38 2.69 5.37
CA VAL A 63 -3.05 1.43 4.71
C VAL A 63 -2.06 0.63 5.55
N CYS A 64 -2.57 -0.43 6.18
CA CYS A 64 -1.80 -1.34 7.03
C CYS A 64 -2.53 -2.68 7.12
N HIS A 65 -1.79 -3.80 7.23
CA HIS A 65 -2.43 -5.11 7.32
C HIS A 65 -2.95 -5.42 8.72
N ASP A 66 -2.10 -5.26 9.74
CA ASP A 66 -2.45 -5.61 11.12
C ASP A 66 -3.23 -4.45 11.76
N GLY A 67 -4.12 -4.76 12.68
CA GLY A 67 -4.79 -3.74 13.51
C GLY A 67 -3.86 -3.06 14.52
N THR A 68 -2.57 -3.46 14.57
CA THR A 68 -1.50 -2.87 15.38
C THR A 68 -0.29 -2.55 14.53
N ILE A 69 0.55 -1.62 14.99
CA ILE A 69 1.75 -1.19 14.25
C ILE A 69 3.03 -1.95 14.62
N ASP A 70 2.94 -2.89 15.54
CA ASP A 70 4.06 -3.54 16.24
C ASP A 70 5.01 -4.29 15.29
N ARG A 71 4.47 -4.94 14.26
CA ARG A 71 5.26 -5.76 13.34
C ARG A 71 5.91 -4.95 12.23
N THR A 72 5.27 -3.89 11.80
CA THR A 72 5.65 -3.16 10.57
C THR A 72 6.27 -1.79 10.83
N THR A 73 6.37 -1.38 12.10
CA THR A 73 7.00 -0.10 12.48
C THR A 73 7.94 -0.27 13.67
N ASN A 74 8.64 0.80 14.03
CA ASN A 74 9.43 0.90 15.27
C ASN A 74 8.58 1.26 16.50
N GLY A 75 7.25 1.32 16.38
CA GLY A 75 6.31 1.62 17.45
C GLY A 75 5.49 0.41 17.88
N THR A 76 4.59 0.63 18.84
CA THR A 76 3.63 -0.38 19.34
C THR A 76 2.27 0.25 19.58
N GLY A 77 1.21 -0.52 19.39
CA GLY A 77 -0.16 -0.13 19.72
C GLY A 77 -1.16 -0.33 18.58
N LYS A 78 -2.43 -0.08 18.89
CA LYS A 78 -3.54 -0.30 17.94
C LYS A 78 -3.76 0.94 17.09
N ILE A 79 -3.94 0.76 15.79
CA ILE A 79 -4.24 1.83 14.82
C ILE A 79 -5.50 2.59 15.24
N ARG A 80 -6.55 1.90 15.64
CA ARG A 80 -7.82 2.49 16.07
C ARG A 80 -7.74 3.39 17.32
N ASP A 81 -6.67 3.30 18.10
CA ASP A 81 -6.46 4.09 19.33
C ASP A 81 -5.54 5.30 19.08
N MET A 82 -4.98 5.45 17.87
CA MET A 82 -4.06 6.51 17.47
C MET A 82 -4.69 7.47 16.46
N THR A 83 -4.39 8.76 16.59
CA THR A 83 -4.65 9.72 15.51
C THR A 83 -3.67 9.52 14.35
N LEU A 84 -3.99 10.01 13.15
CA LEU A 84 -3.08 9.97 12.01
C LEU A 84 -1.70 10.55 12.35
N GLN A 85 -1.67 11.69 13.04
CA GLN A 85 -0.42 12.34 13.44
C GLN A 85 0.43 11.44 14.35
N GLN A 86 -0.18 10.75 15.31
CA GLN A 86 0.52 9.81 16.18
C GLN A 86 1.02 8.60 15.38
N LEU A 87 0.17 8.05 14.51
CA LEU A 87 0.51 6.90 13.68
C LEU A 87 1.72 7.18 12.77
N GLN A 88 1.73 8.32 12.10
CA GLN A 88 2.79 8.71 11.16
C GLN A 88 4.09 9.19 11.84
N SER A 89 4.12 9.27 13.17
CA SER A 89 5.36 9.52 13.91
C SER A 89 6.27 8.28 14.02
N TYR A 90 5.75 7.10 13.67
CA TYR A 90 6.50 5.85 13.68
C TYR A 90 7.05 5.51 12.30
N ASP A 91 8.25 4.95 12.27
CA ASP A 91 8.93 4.57 11.04
C ASP A 91 8.52 3.16 10.61
N ALA A 92 7.85 3.06 9.46
CA ALA A 92 7.40 1.80 8.85
C ALA A 92 8.43 1.16 7.92
N GLY A 93 9.58 1.79 7.70
CA GLY A 93 10.63 1.28 6.83
C GLY A 93 11.78 0.64 7.57
N ILE A 94 12.10 1.18 8.75
CA ILE A 94 13.30 0.78 9.52
C ILE A 94 13.33 -0.72 9.85
N VAL A 95 12.17 -1.37 9.98
CA VAL A 95 12.06 -2.82 10.25
C VAL A 95 12.65 -3.69 9.13
N MET A 96 12.76 -3.15 7.91
CA MET A 96 13.42 -3.80 6.77
C MET A 96 14.84 -3.27 6.51
N GLY A 97 15.38 -2.46 7.41
CA GLY A 97 16.73 -1.94 7.40
C GLY A 97 16.82 -0.44 7.09
N GLU A 98 17.96 0.14 7.47
CA GLU A 98 18.22 1.59 7.40
C GLU A 98 17.97 2.22 6.02
N ARG A 99 18.16 1.45 4.94
CA ARG A 99 17.90 1.94 3.57
C ARG A 99 16.44 2.36 3.32
N PHE A 100 15.52 1.91 4.17
CA PHE A 100 14.10 2.23 4.10
C PHE A 100 13.62 3.14 5.24
N ALA A 101 14.53 3.59 6.11
CA ALA A 101 14.17 4.49 7.21
C ALA A 101 13.45 5.74 6.68
N GLY A 102 12.52 6.27 7.48
CA GLY A 102 11.71 7.43 7.13
C GLY A 102 10.43 7.13 6.36
N GLN A 103 10.09 5.85 6.13
CA GLN A 103 8.76 5.50 5.65
C GLN A 103 7.74 5.55 6.80
N TYR A 104 6.50 5.87 6.47
CA TYR A 104 5.39 5.88 7.42
C TYR A 104 4.20 5.08 6.87
N ILE A 105 3.21 4.80 7.71
CA ILE A 105 1.96 4.20 7.29
C ILE A 105 1.17 5.25 6.50
N PRO A 106 0.93 5.05 5.18
CA PRO A 106 0.27 6.03 4.35
C PRO A 106 -1.24 6.06 4.59
N THR A 107 -1.86 7.18 4.27
CA THR A 107 -3.31 7.28 4.12
C THR A 107 -3.77 6.56 2.86
N LEU A 108 -5.04 6.11 2.85
CA LEU A 108 -5.65 5.58 1.62
C LEU A 108 -5.66 6.64 0.51
N GLU A 109 -5.87 7.90 0.86
CA GLU A 109 -5.85 9.02 -0.09
C GLU A 109 -4.52 9.12 -0.83
N GLU A 110 -3.38 9.08 -0.12
CA GLU A 110 -2.03 9.12 -0.73
C GLU A 110 -1.80 7.93 -1.67
N VAL A 111 -2.28 6.73 -1.28
CA VAL A 111 -2.16 5.53 -2.12
C VAL A 111 -3.01 5.64 -3.38
N LEU A 112 -4.28 6.06 -3.26
CA LEU A 112 -5.17 6.19 -4.41
C LEU A 112 -4.72 7.31 -5.36
N GLU A 113 -4.19 8.42 -4.83
CA GLU A 113 -3.58 9.47 -5.66
C GLU A 113 -2.41 8.92 -6.49
N LEU A 114 -1.55 8.10 -5.88
CA LEU A 114 -0.45 7.44 -6.59
C LEU A 114 -0.97 6.50 -7.68
N MET A 115 -2.00 5.69 -7.38
CA MET A 115 -2.57 4.73 -8.33
C MET A 115 -3.29 5.43 -9.49
N ALA A 116 -4.07 6.48 -9.21
CA ALA A 116 -4.80 7.25 -10.22
C ALA A 116 -3.87 8.00 -11.19
N ASN A 117 -2.64 8.32 -10.76
CA ASN A 117 -1.62 8.96 -11.60
C ASN A 117 -0.69 7.96 -12.31
N ALA A 118 -0.96 6.66 -12.25
CA ALA A 118 -0.19 5.67 -13.00
C ALA A 118 -0.37 5.86 -14.51
N ASP A 119 0.69 5.58 -15.28
CA ASP A 119 0.67 5.70 -16.75
C ASP A 119 0.07 4.47 -17.47
N TYR A 120 -0.54 3.56 -16.69
CA TYR A 120 -1.25 2.37 -17.17
C TYR A 120 -2.39 2.00 -16.22
N GLU A 121 -3.33 1.22 -16.71
CA GLU A 121 -4.42 0.70 -15.89
C GLU A 121 -3.90 -0.40 -14.96
N VAL A 122 -3.97 -0.16 -13.64
CA VAL A 122 -3.67 -1.12 -12.59
C VAL A 122 -4.94 -1.47 -11.85
N LEU A 123 -5.19 -2.76 -11.64
CA LEU A 123 -6.31 -3.22 -10.83
C LEU A 123 -5.96 -3.08 -9.34
N LEU A 124 -6.96 -2.74 -8.54
CA LEU A 124 -6.79 -2.64 -7.09
C LEU A 124 -7.63 -3.69 -6.37
N ASN A 125 -7.01 -4.40 -5.43
CA ASN A 125 -7.70 -5.23 -4.47
C ASN A 125 -7.57 -4.58 -3.08
N VAL A 126 -8.65 -3.97 -2.62
CA VAL A 126 -8.69 -3.25 -1.34
C VAL A 126 -9.32 -4.14 -0.28
N GLU A 127 -8.51 -4.68 0.62
CA GLU A 127 -8.99 -5.50 1.73
C GLU A 127 -9.33 -4.64 2.94
N ILE A 128 -10.58 -4.65 3.35
CA ILE A 128 -11.03 -3.94 4.55
C ILE A 128 -10.86 -4.84 5.76
N LYS A 129 -10.01 -4.41 6.71
CA LYS A 129 -9.68 -5.18 7.91
C LYS A 129 -10.55 -4.85 9.13
N ASP A 130 -11.22 -3.72 9.11
CA ASP A 130 -12.16 -3.34 10.15
C ASP A 130 -13.56 -3.89 9.86
N TYR A 131 -14.25 -4.36 10.91
CA TYR A 131 -15.64 -4.86 10.82
C TYR A 131 -16.70 -3.75 10.92
N ASP A 132 -16.27 -2.48 10.95
CA ASP A 132 -17.17 -1.33 11.01
C ASP A 132 -17.67 -0.99 9.60
N HIS A 133 -18.99 -0.91 9.42
CA HIS A 133 -19.61 -0.55 8.14
C HIS A 133 -19.17 0.84 7.64
N GLU A 134 -18.85 1.76 8.55
CA GLU A 134 -18.36 3.09 8.18
C GLU A 134 -17.06 3.03 7.37
N VAL A 135 -16.17 2.06 7.65
CA VAL A 135 -14.92 1.88 6.88
C VAL A 135 -15.24 1.50 5.43
N VAL A 136 -16.21 0.63 5.22
CA VAL A 136 -16.64 0.20 3.87
C VAL A 136 -17.15 1.40 3.08
N ASP A 137 -18.10 2.14 3.66
CA ASP A 137 -18.71 3.29 2.98
C ASP A 137 -17.69 4.39 2.67
N ALA A 138 -16.80 4.69 3.63
CA ALA A 138 -15.74 5.68 3.45
C ALA A 138 -14.73 5.24 2.37
N THR A 139 -14.36 3.96 2.36
CA THR A 139 -13.43 3.41 1.35
C THR A 139 -14.04 3.50 -0.05
N ILE A 140 -15.30 3.08 -0.22
CA ILE A 140 -16.03 3.18 -1.50
C ILE A 140 -16.15 4.63 -1.95
N ALA A 141 -16.50 5.55 -1.04
CA ALA A 141 -16.61 6.97 -1.37
C ALA A 141 -15.27 7.55 -1.85
N MET A 142 -14.17 7.14 -1.21
CA MET A 142 -12.84 7.60 -1.59
C MET A 142 -12.41 7.03 -2.94
N LEU A 143 -12.61 5.74 -3.23
CA LEU A 143 -12.34 5.12 -4.53
C LEU A 143 -13.08 5.86 -5.64
N LYS A 144 -14.39 6.11 -5.49
CA LYS A 144 -15.20 6.87 -6.46
C LYS A 144 -14.67 8.29 -6.70
N ARG A 145 -14.16 8.97 -5.66
CA ARG A 145 -13.58 10.31 -5.79
C ARG A 145 -12.34 10.34 -6.69
N PHE A 146 -11.56 9.27 -6.70
CA PHE A 146 -10.38 9.10 -7.58
C PHE A 146 -10.71 8.47 -8.94
N GLY A 147 -11.97 8.11 -9.19
CA GLY A 147 -12.40 7.47 -10.45
C GLY A 147 -11.95 6.01 -10.58
N LEU A 148 -11.74 5.36 -9.44
CA LEU A 148 -11.26 3.98 -9.31
C LEU A 148 -12.39 3.02 -8.88
#